data_d84aea55f9d23253fe424880970d6eed
#
_entry.id   d84aea55f9d23253fe424880970d6eed
#
_cell.length_a   1.000
_cell.length_b   1.000
_cell.length_c   1.000
_cell.angle_alpha   90.00
_cell.angle_beta   90.00
_cell.angle_gamma   90.00
#
_symmetry.space_group_name_H-M   'P 1'
#
loop_
_entity.id
_entity.type
_entity.pdbx_description
1 polymer ?
#
loop_
_entity_poly.entity_id
_entity_poly.type
_entity_poly.pdbx_seq_one_letter_code
_entity_poly.pdbx_strand_id
1 'polypeptide(L)'
;GGDAVIIPNGVETASFRTATPLPQWAATEERPVVVFLGRLDEPRKGLSIFVGAIETVLERFPGTRFLIAGRGDAPDCREAVARFGESVSFLGGISDEEKESLLAGASVYVAPQTGGESFGIVLVEAMAACTAVVASDIPAFCAVLEDGRAGALFETGSSEALAATLIDLLGDPARLDALANVGQLSSAQYDWEVVADKVFEVYKLAIDMGSP
;
A
#
# COMPACT_ATOMS: atom_id res chain seq x y z
N GLY A 1 -10.44 -34.42 11.95
CA GLY A 1 -10.46 -33.07 11.38
C GLY A 1 -9.39 -32.97 10.31
N GLY A 2 -9.75 -32.54 9.12
CA GLY A 2 -8.78 -32.32 8.05
C GLY A 2 -7.94 -31.08 8.34
N ASP A 3 -6.71 -31.05 7.84
CA ASP A 3 -5.85 -29.88 7.94
C ASP A 3 -6.43 -28.75 7.09
N ALA A 4 -6.56 -27.56 7.70
CA ALA A 4 -7.03 -26.38 6.99
C ALA A 4 -5.89 -25.82 6.10
N VAL A 5 -6.20 -25.56 4.83
CA VAL A 5 -5.27 -24.88 3.91
C VAL A 5 -5.68 -23.43 3.82
N ILE A 6 -4.74 -22.52 4.12
CA ILE A 6 -4.98 -21.07 3.97
C ILE A 6 -4.65 -20.69 2.53
N ILE A 7 -5.64 -20.14 1.84
CA ILE A 7 -5.49 -19.59 0.49
C ILE A 7 -5.66 -18.07 0.60
N PRO A 8 -4.69 -17.27 0.14
CA PRO A 8 -4.80 -15.81 0.17
C PRO A 8 -5.85 -15.30 -0.83
N ASN A 9 -6.24 -14.04 -0.71
CA ASN A 9 -7.02 -13.40 -1.76
C ASN A 9 -6.21 -13.29 -3.05
N GLY A 10 -6.87 -13.50 -4.19
CA GLY A 10 -6.32 -13.18 -5.50
C GLY A 10 -6.43 -11.68 -5.81
N VAL A 11 -5.49 -11.17 -6.60
CA VAL A 11 -5.45 -9.79 -7.08
C VAL A 11 -5.15 -9.80 -8.57
N GLU A 12 -5.77 -8.90 -9.33
CA GLU A 12 -5.44 -8.69 -10.75
C GLU A 12 -4.12 -7.90 -10.82
N THR A 13 -3.00 -8.61 -10.88
CA THR A 13 -1.68 -7.95 -10.83
C THR A 13 -1.21 -7.42 -12.18
N ALA A 14 -1.74 -7.94 -13.28
CA ALA A 14 -1.29 -7.62 -14.62
C ALA A 14 -1.57 -6.16 -14.99
N SER A 15 -2.74 -5.64 -14.65
CA SER A 15 -3.13 -4.25 -14.93
C SER A 15 -2.21 -3.26 -14.21
N PHE A 16 -1.89 -3.52 -12.93
CA PHE A 16 -0.97 -2.68 -12.15
C PHE A 16 0.46 -2.71 -12.67
N ARG A 17 0.96 -3.87 -13.15
CA ARG A 17 2.31 -3.99 -13.73
C ARG A 17 2.50 -3.19 -15.02
N THR A 18 1.44 -3.01 -15.78
CA THR A 18 1.47 -2.32 -17.07
C THR A 18 0.92 -0.90 -17.00
N ALA A 19 0.46 -0.48 -15.83
CA ALA A 19 -0.10 0.85 -15.61
C ALA A 19 0.92 1.95 -15.91
N THR A 20 0.45 3.01 -16.51
CA THR A 20 1.25 4.20 -16.79
C THR A 20 0.80 5.35 -15.89
N PRO A 21 1.72 6.01 -15.18
CA PRO A 21 1.35 7.12 -14.32
C PRO A 21 0.81 8.31 -15.13
N LEU A 22 -0.26 8.93 -14.65
CA LEU A 22 -0.66 10.23 -15.15
C LEU A 22 0.44 11.27 -14.82
N PRO A 23 0.77 12.19 -15.74
CA PRO A 23 1.88 13.12 -15.55
C PRO A 23 1.81 13.94 -14.25
N GLN A 24 0.60 14.29 -13.79
CA GLN A 24 0.40 15.03 -12.55
C GLN A 24 0.68 14.19 -11.29
N TRP A 25 0.71 12.87 -11.38
CA TRP A 25 0.97 11.94 -10.27
C TRP A 25 2.34 11.30 -10.31
N ALA A 26 3.05 11.44 -11.41
CA ALA A 26 4.38 10.86 -11.57
C ALA A 26 5.37 11.47 -10.56
N ALA A 27 6.07 10.59 -9.84
CA ALA A 27 7.17 10.96 -8.96
C ALA A 27 8.44 11.28 -9.77
N THR A 28 9.30 12.12 -9.20
CA THR A 28 10.69 12.29 -9.61
C THR A 28 11.58 12.23 -8.37
N GLU A 29 12.89 12.16 -8.56
CA GLU A 29 13.84 12.14 -7.44
C GLU A 29 13.73 13.40 -6.57
N GLU A 30 13.54 14.59 -7.20
CA GLU A 30 13.37 15.85 -6.47
C GLU A 30 11.94 16.06 -5.93
N ARG A 31 10.97 15.33 -6.46
CA ARG A 31 9.55 15.44 -6.10
C ARG A 31 8.93 14.06 -5.89
N PRO A 32 9.34 13.35 -4.82
CA PRO A 32 8.74 12.06 -4.49
C PRO A 32 7.24 12.21 -4.18
N VAL A 33 6.50 11.14 -4.49
CA VAL A 33 5.05 11.06 -4.26
C VAL A 33 4.76 9.98 -3.23
N VAL A 34 4.09 10.36 -2.15
CA VAL A 34 3.63 9.46 -1.09
C VAL A 34 2.11 9.38 -1.13
N VAL A 35 1.57 8.18 -1.27
CA VAL A 35 0.14 7.95 -1.50
C VAL A 35 -0.53 7.26 -0.31
N PHE A 36 -1.70 7.74 0.05
CA PHE A 36 -2.68 7.06 0.91
C PHE A 36 -3.91 6.69 0.08
N LEU A 37 -4.39 5.45 0.23
CA LEU A 37 -5.63 4.94 -0.38
C LEU A 37 -6.52 4.29 0.67
N GLY A 38 -7.72 4.84 0.87
CA GLY A 38 -8.66 4.26 1.84
C GLY A 38 -9.88 5.14 2.09
N ARG A 39 -10.83 4.62 2.83
CA ARG A 39 -11.96 5.44 3.30
C ARG A 39 -11.45 6.50 4.27
N LEU A 40 -11.82 7.76 4.00
CA LEU A 40 -11.32 8.90 4.78
C LEU A 40 -12.05 9.07 6.12
N ASP A 41 -13.32 8.63 6.16
CA ASP A 41 -14.22 8.69 7.33
C ASP A 41 -14.11 7.45 8.25
N GLU A 42 -13.18 6.56 8.01
CA GLU A 42 -12.97 5.32 8.77
C GLU A 42 -11.68 5.41 9.60
N PRO A 43 -11.76 5.69 10.92
CA PRO A 43 -10.57 5.94 11.75
C PRO A 43 -9.53 4.83 11.71
N ARG A 44 -9.96 3.56 11.62
CA ARG A 44 -9.06 2.40 11.54
C ARG A 44 -8.19 2.38 10.28
N LYS A 45 -8.54 3.15 9.24
CA LYS A 45 -7.71 3.30 8.02
C LYS A 45 -6.47 4.16 8.26
N GLY A 46 -6.40 4.87 9.39
CA GLY A 46 -5.21 5.54 9.87
C GLY A 46 -4.85 6.83 9.13
N LEU A 47 -5.84 7.51 8.49
CA LEU A 47 -5.57 8.79 7.83
C LEU A 47 -4.95 9.82 8.77
N SER A 48 -5.37 9.85 10.04
CA SER A 48 -4.78 10.74 11.04
C SER A 48 -3.30 10.47 11.31
N ILE A 49 -2.89 9.20 11.28
CA ILE A 49 -1.49 8.78 11.42
C ILE A 49 -0.68 9.25 10.21
N PHE A 50 -1.22 9.05 9.00
CA PHE A 50 -0.60 9.54 7.77
C PHE A 50 -0.42 11.06 7.78
N VAL A 51 -1.47 11.80 8.12
CA VAL A 51 -1.44 13.26 8.23
C VAL A 51 -0.45 13.75 9.27
N GLY A 52 -0.36 13.07 10.43
CA GLY A 52 0.57 13.40 11.49
C GLY A 52 2.06 13.26 11.10
N ALA A 53 2.37 12.43 10.11
CA ALA A 53 3.74 12.25 9.63
C ALA A 53 4.21 13.33 8.64
N ILE A 54 3.27 14.03 7.98
CA ILE A 54 3.55 14.91 6.82
C ILE A 54 4.54 16.02 7.15
N GLU A 55 4.33 16.73 8.25
CA GLU A 55 5.19 17.88 8.61
C GLU A 55 6.66 17.47 8.74
N THR A 56 6.93 16.43 9.52
CA THR A 56 8.29 15.93 9.76
C THR A 56 8.97 15.46 8.46
N VAL A 57 8.20 14.85 7.54
CA VAL A 57 8.74 14.46 6.23
C VAL A 57 9.04 15.70 5.37
N LEU A 58 8.14 16.69 5.33
CA LEU A 58 8.33 17.91 4.54
C LEU A 58 9.49 18.78 5.05
N GLU A 59 9.77 18.78 6.36
CA GLU A 59 10.95 19.43 6.92
C GLU A 59 12.26 18.86 6.35
N ARG A 60 12.30 17.57 6.07
CA ARG A 60 13.48 16.88 5.54
C ARG A 60 13.51 16.82 4.01
N PHE A 61 12.33 16.63 3.39
CA PHE A 61 12.13 16.52 1.95
C PHE A 61 11.02 17.46 1.48
N PRO A 62 11.27 18.76 1.35
CA PRO A 62 10.25 19.78 1.06
C PRO A 62 9.62 19.64 -0.34
N GLY A 63 10.23 18.88 -1.24
CA GLY A 63 9.67 18.54 -2.57
C GLY A 63 8.63 17.43 -2.55
N THR A 64 8.44 16.74 -1.44
CA THR A 64 7.50 15.60 -1.36
C THR A 64 6.06 16.05 -1.55
N ARG A 65 5.32 15.26 -2.33
CA ARG A 65 3.88 15.43 -2.50
C ARG A 65 3.13 14.28 -1.84
N PHE A 66 2.09 14.61 -1.09
CA PHE A 66 1.21 13.65 -0.43
C PHE A 66 -0.14 13.64 -1.15
N LEU A 67 -0.50 12.49 -1.72
CA LEU A 67 -1.75 12.31 -2.44
C LEU A 67 -2.66 11.39 -1.63
N ILE A 68 -3.84 11.89 -1.29
CA ILE A 68 -4.82 11.20 -0.43
C ILE A 68 -6.05 10.90 -1.28
N ALA A 69 -6.27 9.63 -1.60
CA ALA A 69 -7.41 9.18 -2.38
C ALA A 69 -8.35 8.29 -1.56
N GLY A 70 -9.64 8.50 -1.75
CA GLY A 70 -10.69 7.71 -1.13
C GLY A 70 -11.99 8.47 -0.93
N ARG A 71 -13.04 7.70 -0.67
CA ARG A 71 -14.37 8.24 -0.36
C ARG A 71 -14.49 8.55 1.13
N GLY A 72 -15.48 9.38 1.46
CA GLY A 72 -15.73 9.86 2.81
C GLY A 72 -15.16 11.26 3.01
N ASP A 73 -15.42 11.84 4.17
CA ASP A 73 -14.94 13.15 4.57
C ASP A 73 -14.08 13.07 5.83
N ALA A 74 -13.08 13.94 5.90
CA ALA A 74 -12.15 14.02 7.02
C ALA A 74 -11.78 15.50 7.27
N PRO A 75 -12.72 16.32 7.77
CA PRO A 75 -12.52 17.75 7.91
C PRO A 75 -11.31 18.10 8.79
N ASP A 76 -11.15 17.41 9.92
CA ASP A 76 -10.03 17.64 10.85
C ASP A 76 -8.67 17.36 10.17
N CYS A 77 -8.58 16.30 9.37
CA CYS A 77 -7.37 15.98 8.63
C CYS A 77 -7.09 17.02 7.53
N ARG A 78 -8.13 17.50 6.83
CA ARG A 78 -8.00 18.56 5.83
C ARG A 78 -7.52 19.87 6.44
N GLU A 79 -8.09 20.27 7.57
CA GLU A 79 -7.67 21.46 8.31
C GLU A 79 -6.22 21.37 8.77
N ALA A 80 -5.82 20.23 9.33
CA ALA A 80 -4.46 20.00 9.84
C ALA A 80 -3.38 20.18 8.76
N VAL A 81 -3.67 19.81 7.50
CA VAL A 81 -2.70 19.89 6.39
C VAL A 81 -2.86 21.11 5.49
N ALA A 82 -3.88 21.94 5.70
CA ALA A 82 -4.18 23.08 4.84
C ALA A 82 -2.99 24.06 4.68
N ARG A 83 -2.16 24.18 5.72
CA ARG A 83 -0.94 25.00 5.74
C ARG A 83 0.15 24.52 4.77
N PHE A 84 0.13 23.28 4.31
CA PHE A 84 1.13 22.72 3.41
C PHE A 84 0.81 22.95 1.92
N GLY A 85 -0.34 23.58 1.60
CA GLY A 85 -0.70 24.01 0.26
C GLY A 85 -0.65 22.85 -0.77
N GLU A 86 0.07 23.06 -1.85
CA GLU A 86 0.17 22.11 -2.96
C GLU A 86 0.93 20.81 -2.63
N SER A 87 1.64 20.75 -1.50
CA SER A 87 2.33 19.53 -1.08
C SER A 87 1.35 18.44 -0.65
N VAL A 88 0.08 18.77 -0.33
CA VAL A 88 -0.94 17.79 0.08
C VAL A 88 -2.19 17.96 -0.77
N SER A 89 -2.61 16.89 -1.43
CA SER A 89 -3.81 16.90 -2.29
C SER A 89 -4.77 15.77 -1.91
N PHE A 90 -6.04 16.13 -1.69
CA PHE A 90 -7.14 15.18 -1.54
C PHE A 90 -7.82 14.97 -2.89
N LEU A 91 -7.69 13.77 -3.45
CA LEU A 91 -8.20 13.43 -4.77
C LEU A 91 -9.69 13.03 -4.75
N GLY A 92 -10.24 12.72 -3.57
CA GLY A 92 -11.59 12.18 -3.47
C GLY A 92 -11.64 10.70 -3.90
N GLY A 93 -12.84 10.24 -4.30
CA GLY A 93 -12.99 8.91 -4.89
C GLY A 93 -12.44 8.88 -6.31
N ILE A 94 -11.62 7.90 -6.61
CA ILE A 94 -10.98 7.68 -7.92
C ILE A 94 -11.50 6.39 -8.56
N SER A 95 -11.37 6.26 -9.89
CA SER A 95 -11.69 5.03 -10.63
C SER A 95 -10.60 3.97 -10.45
N ASP A 96 -10.84 2.75 -10.92
CA ASP A 96 -9.84 1.68 -10.86
C ASP A 96 -8.64 2.01 -11.76
N GLU A 97 -8.85 2.56 -12.95
CA GLU A 97 -7.78 3.00 -13.86
C GLU A 97 -6.96 4.16 -13.24
N GLU A 98 -7.63 5.09 -12.56
CA GLU A 98 -6.95 6.16 -11.82
C GLU A 98 -6.13 5.60 -10.64
N LYS A 99 -6.64 4.57 -9.95
CA LYS A 99 -5.92 3.89 -8.87
C LYS A 99 -4.64 3.21 -9.39
N GLU A 100 -4.74 2.49 -10.50
CA GLU A 100 -3.59 1.88 -11.17
C GLU A 100 -2.52 2.92 -11.52
N SER A 101 -2.95 3.99 -12.16
CA SER A 101 -2.08 5.11 -12.55
C SER A 101 -1.46 5.85 -11.36
N LEU A 102 -2.22 6.04 -10.28
CA LEU A 102 -1.75 6.68 -9.05
C LEU A 102 -0.67 5.85 -8.36
N LEU A 103 -0.89 4.54 -8.23
CA LEU A 103 0.09 3.63 -7.66
C LEU A 103 1.33 3.56 -8.54
N ALA A 104 1.21 3.40 -9.86
CA ALA A 104 2.36 3.37 -10.77
C ALA A 104 3.19 4.68 -10.74
N GLY A 105 2.58 5.81 -10.36
CA GLY A 105 3.24 7.10 -10.24
C GLY A 105 3.87 7.39 -8.87
N ALA A 106 3.57 6.59 -7.87
CA ALA A 106 4.00 6.83 -6.50
C ALA A 106 5.42 6.32 -6.22
N SER A 107 6.18 7.06 -5.41
CA SER A 107 7.41 6.56 -4.80
C SER A 107 7.09 5.58 -3.67
N VAL A 108 6.08 5.91 -2.86
CA VAL A 108 5.68 5.12 -1.70
C VAL A 108 4.16 5.09 -1.58
N TYR A 109 3.60 3.90 -1.40
CA TYR A 109 2.25 3.70 -0.89
C TYR A 109 2.29 3.44 0.61
N VAL A 110 1.47 4.15 1.38
CA VAL A 110 1.38 4.03 2.84
C VAL A 110 0.06 3.39 3.25
N ALA A 111 0.14 2.33 4.05
CA ALA A 111 -0.99 1.62 4.63
C ALA A 111 -0.97 1.71 6.17
N PRO A 112 -1.48 2.81 6.78
CA PRO A 112 -1.33 3.09 8.20
C PRO A 112 -2.49 2.56 9.05
N GLN A 113 -3.14 1.46 8.62
CA GLN A 113 -4.28 0.88 9.31
C GLN A 113 -3.92 0.44 10.74
N THR A 114 -4.85 0.66 11.67
CA THR A 114 -4.65 0.29 13.09
C THR A 114 -5.21 -1.08 13.44
N GLY A 115 -5.81 -1.77 12.48
CA GLY A 115 -6.39 -3.11 12.64
C GLY A 115 -7.62 -3.35 11.79
N GLY A 116 -8.27 -4.52 11.98
CA GLY A 116 -9.48 -4.89 11.26
C GLY A 116 -9.27 -5.22 9.77
N GLU A 117 -8.03 -5.48 9.37
CA GLU A 117 -7.68 -5.95 8.02
C GLU A 117 -7.41 -7.46 8.08
N SER A 118 -7.92 -8.17 7.10
CA SER A 118 -7.73 -9.62 6.98
C SER A 118 -6.61 -9.99 6.00
N PHE A 119 -6.25 -9.08 5.08
CA PHE A 119 -5.25 -9.33 4.04
C PHE A 119 -4.49 -8.05 3.65
N GLY A 120 -5.16 -7.09 3.01
CA GLY A 120 -4.53 -5.88 2.48
C GLY A 120 -4.36 -5.94 0.95
N ILE A 121 -5.48 -6.03 0.22
CA ILE A 121 -5.48 -6.08 -1.25
C ILE A 121 -4.66 -4.94 -1.85
N VAL A 122 -4.81 -3.72 -1.33
CA VAL A 122 -4.11 -2.54 -1.87
C VAL A 122 -2.59 -2.62 -1.67
N LEU A 123 -2.09 -3.36 -0.66
CA LEU A 123 -0.65 -3.61 -0.56
C LEU A 123 -0.14 -4.38 -1.79
N VAL A 124 -0.85 -5.45 -2.15
CA VAL A 124 -0.48 -6.28 -3.31
C VAL A 124 -0.62 -5.50 -4.61
N GLU A 125 -1.65 -4.67 -4.75
CA GLU A 125 -1.84 -3.76 -5.89
C GLU A 125 -0.64 -2.80 -6.03
N ALA A 126 -0.21 -2.15 -4.94
CA ALA A 126 0.95 -1.26 -4.92
C ALA A 126 2.26 -2.01 -5.21
N MET A 127 2.45 -3.19 -4.63
CA MET A 127 3.59 -4.06 -4.93
C MET A 127 3.62 -4.43 -6.41
N ALA A 128 2.49 -4.80 -7.01
CA ALA A 128 2.40 -5.14 -8.43
C ALA A 128 2.75 -3.95 -9.33
N ALA A 129 2.36 -2.73 -8.95
CA ALA A 129 2.72 -1.48 -9.63
C ALA A 129 4.21 -1.10 -9.48
N CYS A 130 5.04 -1.90 -8.82
CA CYS A 130 6.44 -1.59 -8.49
C CYS A 130 6.58 -0.33 -7.61
N THR A 131 5.64 -0.13 -6.70
CA THR A 131 5.64 0.97 -5.73
C THR A 131 6.11 0.44 -4.39
N ALA A 132 7.05 1.11 -3.75
CA ALA A 132 7.48 0.72 -2.41
C ALA A 132 6.31 0.84 -1.41
N VAL A 133 6.12 -0.17 -0.58
CA VAL A 133 5.05 -0.20 0.42
C VAL A 133 5.60 0.07 1.80
N VAL A 134 4.96 1.00 2.52
CA VAL A 134 5.17 1.23 3.95
C VAL A 134 3.86 0.97 4.67
N ALA A 135 3.84 0.03 5.60
CA ALA A 135 2.63 -0.38 6.29
C ALA A 135 2.83 -0.51 7.80
N SER A 136 1.74 -0.35 8.55
CA SER A 136 1.74 -0.67 9.98
C SER A 136 2.02 -2.16 10.21
N ASP A 137 2.61 -2.50 11.36
CA ASP A 137 3.03 -3.86 11.74
C ASP A 137 1.88 -4.74 12.25
N ILE A 138 0.67 -4.56 11.72
CA ILE A 138 -0.45 -5.46 12.02
C ILE A 138 -0.24 -6.84 11.38
N PRO A 139 -0.72 -7.94 12.01
CA PRO A 139 -0.43 -9.31 11.57
C PRO A 139 -0.74 -9.58 10.09
N ALA A 140 -1.84 -9.03 9.56
CA ALA A 140 -2.22 -9.20 8.16
C ALA A 140 -1.18 -8.58 7.20
N PHE A 141 -0.63 -7.42 7.56
CA PHE A 141 0.36 -6.72 6.72
C PHE A 141 1.75 -7.34 6.86
N CYS A 142 2.13 -7.77 8.07
CA CYS A 142 3.35 -8.54 8.26
C CYS A 142 3.38 -9.79 7.37
N ALA A 143 2.25 -10.52 7.30
CA ALA A 143 2.14 -11.71 6.45
C ALA A 143 2.30 -11.39 4.96
N VAL A 144 1.63 -10.34 4.44
CA VAL A 144 1.69 -9.95 3.02
C VAL A 144 3.06 -9.38 2.66
N LEU A 145 3.67 -8.60 3.55
CA LEU A 145 4.99 -7.99 3.34
C LEU A 145 6.15 -8.87 3.81
N GLU A 146 5.86 -10.14 4.15
CA GLU A 146 6.88 -11.13 4.51
C GLU A 146 7.80 -10.62 5.64
N ASP A 147 7.18 -10.15 6.70
CA ASP A 147 7.82 -9.58 7.89
C ASP A 147 8.83 -8.45 7.56
N GLY A 148 8.52 -7.64 6.56
CA GLY A 148 9.33 -6.47 6.16
C GLY A 148 10.27 -6.72 4.98
N ARG A 149 10.26 -7.91 4.36
CA ARG A 149 11.09 -8.22 3.19
C ARG A 149 10.54 -7.58 1.91
N ALA A 150 9.23 -7.60 1.73
CA ALA A 150 8.54 -7.11 0.53
C ALA A 150 7.93 -5.70 0.70
N GLY A 151 8.17 -5.04 1.82
CA GLY A 151 7.74 -3.68 2.15
C GLY A 151 8.26 -3.30 3.53
N ALA A 152 8.33 -2.03 3.86
CA ALA A 152 8.75 -1.57 5.17
C ALA A 152 7.59 -1.59 6.17
N LEU A 153 7.87 -1.96 7.41
CA LEU A 153 6.91 -1.95 8.51
C LEU A 153 7.23 -0.84 9.49
N PHE A 154 6.21 -0.22 10.06
CA PHE A 154 6.34 0.76 11.14
C PHE A 154 5.37 0.43 12.29
N GLU A 155 5.67 0.93 13.49
CA GLU A 155 4.85 0.73 14.69
C GLU A 155 3.42 1.24 14.49
N THR A 156 2.46 0.35 14.65
CA THR A 156 1.02 0.66 14.48
C THR A 156 0.59 1.80 15.39
N GLY A 157 -0.04 2.81 14.80
CA GLY A 157 -0.57 3.96 15.53
C GLY A 157 0.42 5.12 15.71
N SER A 158 1.69 4.97 15.33
CA SER A 158 2.71 6.01 15.50
C SER A 158 2.96 6.80 14.21
N SER A 159 2.59 8.07 14.21
CA SER A 159 2.93 9.01 13.13
C SER A 159 4.44 9.28 13.07
N GLU A 160 5.11 9.27 14.22
CA GLU A 160 6.55 9.47 14.35
C GLU A 160 7.32 8.32 13.72
N ALA A 161 6.91 7.06 13.98
CA ALA A 161 7.51 5.88 13.37
C ALA A 161 7.28 5.87 11.85
N LEU A 162 6.08 6.25 11.39
CA LEU A 162 5.79 6.41 9.97
C LEU A 162 6.70 7.47 9.33
N ALA A 163 6.83 8.64 9.94
CA ALA A 163 7.69 9.71 9.44
C ALA A 163 9.15 9.27 9.35
N ALA A 164 9.67 8.60 10.39
CA ALA A 164 11.03 8.09 10.41
C ALA A 164 11.27 7.07 9.28
N THR A 165 10.34 6.13 9.07
CA THR A 165 10.41 5.13 7.99
C THR A 165 10.39 5.79 6.60
N LEU A 166 9.53 6.79 6.39
CA LEU A 166 9.48 7.53 5.14
C LEU A 166 10.77 8.31 4.87
N ILE A 167 11.30 9.00 5.89
CA ILE A 167 12.56 9.76 5.79
C ILE A 167 13.73 8.84 5.44
N ASP A 168 13.83 7.69 6.07
CA ASP A 168 14.87 6.70 5.82
C ASP A 168 14.82 6.17 4.36
N LEU A 169 13.62 5.85 3.86
CA LEU A 169 13.45 5.37 2.49
C LEU A 169 13.64 6.48 1.44
N LEU A 170 13.09 7.66 1.64
CA LEU A 170 13.24 8.77 0.70
C LEU A 170 14.68 9.31 0.67
N GLY A 171 15.45 9.08 1.73
CA GLY A 171 16.86 9.43 1.82
C GLY A 171 17.81 8.42 1.17
N ASP A 172 17.31 7.24 0.78
CA ASP A 172 18.09 6.18 0.13
C ASP A 172 17.32 5.64 -1.10
N PRO A 173 17.41 6.31 -2.26
CA PRO A 173 16.72 5.89 -3.49
C PRO A 173 17.04 4.45 -3.91
N ALA A 174 18.27 4.00 -3.70
CA ALA A 174 18.66 2.64 -4.06
C ALA A 174 17.93 1.58 -3.19
N ARG A 175 17.78 1.86 -1.92
CA ARG A 175 16.99 1.01 -1.00
C ARG A 175 15.50 1.07 -1.32
N LEU A 176 14.98 2.26 -1.65
CA LEU A 176 13.58 2.43 -2.08
C LEU A 176 13.28 1.57 -3.31
N ASP A 177 14.11 1.66 -4.35
CA ASP A 177 13.97 0.88 -5.59
C ASP A 177 14.11 -0.62 -5.32
N ALA A 178 15.07 -1.03 -4.49
CA ALA A 178 15.25 -2.43 -4.13
C ALA A 178 14.00 -2.98 -3.43
N LEU A 179 13.41 -2.22 -2.51
CA LEU A 179 12.18 -2.60 -1.80
C LEU A 179 11.00 -2.74 -2.75
N ALA A 180 10.81 -1.78 -3.68
CA ALA A 180 9.77 -1.81 -4.70
C ALA A 180 9.90 -3.04 -5.61
N ASN A 181 11.12 -3.36 -6.06
CA ASN A 181 11.39 -4.52 -6.90
C ASN A 181 11.12 -5.85 -6.16
N VAL A 182 11.52 -5.98 -4.89
CA VAL A 182 11.20 -7.17 -4.09
C VAL A 182 9.69 -7.30 -3.91
N GLY A 183 9.00 -6.19 -3.60
CA GLY A 183 7.55 -6.15 -3.51
C GLY A 183 6.89 -6.64 -4.80
N GLN A 184 7.33 -6.12 -5.96
CA GLN A 184 6.77 -6.52 -7.26
C GLN A 184 6.95 -8.03 -7.52
N LEU A 185 8.11 -8.58 -7.25
CA LEU A 185 8.35 -10.02 -7.39
C LEU A 185 7.44 -10.84 -6.45
N SER A 186 7.31 -10.40 -5.20
CA SER A 186 6.47 -11.07 -4.22
C SER A 186 4.97 -10.99 -4.54
N SER A 187 4.52 -9.94 -5.24
CA SER A 187 3.11 -9.80 -5.62
C SER A 187 2.60 -10.92 -6.54
N ALA A 188 3.50 -11.55 -7.31
CA ALA A 188 3.15 -12.60 -8.28
C ALA A 188 2.45 -13.81 -7.64
N GLN A 189 2.75 -14.14 -6.39
CA GLN A 189 2.11 -15.25 -5.68
C GLN A 189 0.62 -15.03 -5.38
N TYR A 190 0.17 -13.77 -5.47
CA TYR A 190 -1.20 -13.32 -5.21
C TYR A 190 -1.99 -13.09 -6.50
N ASP A 191 -1.40 -13.32 -7.67
CA ASP A 191 -2.13 -13.23 -8.93
C ASP A 191 -3.30 -14.22 -8.95
N TRP A 192 -4.44 -13.81 -9.55
CA TRP A 192 -5.62 -14.64 -9.61
C TRP A 192 -5.39 -16.01 -10.26
N GLU A 193 -4.51 -16.10 -11.27
CA GLU A 193 -4.19 -17.38 -11.91
C GLU A 193 -3.49 -18.31 -10.90
N VAL A 194 -2.53 -17.80 -10.15
CA VAL A 194 -1.78 -18.56 -9.13
C VAL A 194 -2.69 -18.98 -7.97
N VAL A 195 -3.56 -18.06 -7.52
CA VAL A 195 -4.49 -18.35 -6.42
C VAL A 195 -5.56 -19.35 -6.85
N ALA A 196 -6.09 -19.25 -8.07
CA ALA A 196 -7.06 -20.20 -8.61
C ALA A 196 -6.49 -21.63 -8.67
N ASP A 197 -5.24 -21.79 -9.09
CA ASP A 197 -4.57 -23.10 -9.10
C ASP A 197 -4.51 -23.71 -7.69
N LYS A 198 -4.18 -22.91 -6.66
CA LYS A 198 -4.20 -23.38 -5.27
C LYS A 198 -5.60 -23.83 -4.83
N VAL A 199 -6.66 -23.11 -5.24
CA VAL A 199 -8.04 -23.50 -4.97
C VAL A 199 -8.37 -24.83 -5.63
N PHE A 200 -8.00 -25.00 -6.91
CA PHE A 200 -8.23 -26.26 -7.64
C PHE A 200 -7.53 -27.45 -6.99
N GLU A 201 -6.30 -27.28 -6.52
CA GLU A 201 -5.57 -28.35 -5.82
C GLU A 201 -6.30 -28.78 -4.53
N VAL A 202 -6.85 -27.83 -3.75
CA VAL A 202 -7.63 -28.17 -2.55
C VAL A 202 -8.91 -28.91 -2.91
N TYR A 203 -9.61 -28.52 -4.00
CA TYR A 203 -10.79 -29.26 -4.46
C TYR A 203 -10.44 -30.70 -4.89
N LYS A 204 -9.36 -30.92 -5.61
CA LYS A 204 -8.90 -32.27 -5.98
C LYS A 204 -8.65 -33.12 -4.74
N LEU A 205 -7.90 -32.59 -3.76
CA LEU A 205 -7.64 -33.29 -2.50
C LEU A 205 -8.94 -33.67 -1.77
N ALA A 206 -9.92 -32.77 -1.72
CA ALA A 206 -11.20 -33.03 -1.08
C ALA A 206 -12.01 -34.12 -1.78
N ILE A 207 -11.99 -34.18 -3.12
CA ILE A 207 -12.65 -35.21 -3.90
C ILE A 207 -11.98 -36.57 -3.68
N ASP A 208 -10.65 -36.64 -3.73
CA ASP A 208 -9.89 -37.89 -3.53
C ASP A 208 -10.08 -38.45 -2.12
N MET A 209 -10.18 -37.61 -1.10
CA MET A 209 -10.46 -37.99 0.29
C MET A 209 -11.93 -38.43 0.51
N GLY A 210 -12.86 -37.97 -0.32
CA GLY A 210 -14.29 -38.27 -0.22
C GLY A 210 -14.73 -39.45 -1.09
N SER A 211 -13.85 -40.05 -1.90
CA SER A 211 -14.16 -41.23 -2.69
C SER A 211 -14.10 -42.48 -1.81
N PRO A 212 -15.19 -43.31 -1.75
CA PRO A 212 -15.27 -44.50 -0.89
C PRO A 212 -14.34 -45.61 -1.35
#